data_d2f1c7191da507fbad39a77265412810
#
_entry.id   d2f1c7191da507fbad39a77265412810
#
_cell.length_a   1.000
_cell.length_b   1.000
_cell.length_c   1.000
_cell.angle_alpha   90.00
_cell.angle_beta   90.00
_cell.angle_gamma   90.00
#
_symmetry.space_group_name_H-M   'P 1'
#
loop_
_entity.id
_entity.type
_entity.pdbx_description
1 polymer ?
#
loop_
_entity_poly.entity_id
_entity_poly.type
_entity_poly.pdbx_seq_one_letter_code
_entity_poly.pdbx_strand_id
1 'polypeptide(L)'
;MGHGGGGALSAELMSEVFAPAYGNDILAVLGDSAVLPLGGARVAFSTDSYVVRPLFFPGGCIGDLAVNGTVNDLAMSGARAAYLSCALVLEEGTELAVVERVARAIGTAAEAAGAVVATGDTKVVDAGHGDGIYVTTSGVGLVPDGVDIRPQRARPGDVVLVSGPVGLHGVAVLSVREGLEFGVDVVSDTAPLGGLVAAMLAVTRDLHVLRDPTRGGVAAALNEIAAASGTGVVLIEEAVPVPEAVANACGFLGLDPLYVANEGRLVAFVPREHADAVLAAMRAHPQGAGAAVIGECVAEHPGTVVARTGLGGTRVVDLPAGEQLPRIC
;
A
#
# COMPACT_ATOMS: atom_id res chain seq x y z
N MET A 1 -5.99 15.16 -12.50
CA MET A 1 -6.05 14.37 -11.27
C MET A 1 -5.67 12.89 -11.49
N GLY A 2 -6.09 12.27 -12.59
CA GLY A 2 -5.81 10.85 -12.87
C GLY A 2 -4.35 10.42 -12.86
N HIS A 3 -3.40 11.30 -13.16
CA HIS A 3 -1.95 11.01 -13.13
C HIS A 3 -1.37 10.86 -11.71
N GLY A 4 -2.10 11.23 -10.68
CA GLY A 4 -1.68 11.06 -9.27
C GLY A 4 -2.33 9.87 -8.57
N GLY A 5 -3.24 9.17 -9.24
CA GLY A 5 -4.08 8.12 -8.64
C GLY A 5 -3.55 6.68 -8.76
N GLY A 6 -2.31 6.49 -9.22
CA GLY A 6 -1.82 5.16 -9.59
C GLY A 6 -2.35 4.69 -10.95
N GLY A 7 -2.08 3.46 -11.34
CA GLY A 7 -2.53 2.88 -12.60
C GLY A 7 -1.79 3.39 -13.84
N ALA A 8 -2.41 3.20 -15.02
CA ALA A 8 -1.76 3.42 -16.31
C ALA A 8 -1.30 4.88 -16.53
N LEU A 9 -2.10 5.88 -16.13
CA LEU A 9 -1.75 7.30 -16.31
C LEU A 9 -0.54 7.71 -15.43
N SER A 10 -0.42 7.17 -14.23
CA SER A 10 0.76 7.42 -13.38
C SER A 10 2.01 6.76 -13.95
N ALA A 11 1.88 5.56 -14.50
CA ALA A 11 2.96 4.85 -15.17
C ALA A 11 3.44 5.62 -16.44
N GLU A 12 2.52 6.17 -17.22
CA GLU A 12 2.82 7.02 -18.38
C GLU A 12 3.60 8.28 -17.96
N LEU A 13 3.14 8.99 -16.93
CA LEU A 13 3.84 10.17 -16.40
C LEU A 13 5.27 9.82 -15.94
N MET A 14 5.43 8.68 -15.27
CA MET A 14 6.74 8.21 -14.84
C MET A 14 7.64 7.92 -16.05
N SER A 15 7.16 7.18 -17.06
CA SER A 15 7.96 6.75 -18.20
C SER A 15 8.26 7.87 -19.19
N GLU A 16 7.32 8.80 -19.41
CA GLU A 16 7.46 9.82 -20.45
C GLU A 16 8.04 11.14 -19.94
N VAL A 17 7.89 11.44 -18.65
CA VAL A 17 8.33 12.72 -18.09
C VAL A 17 9.46 12.54 -17.08
N PHE A 18 9.25 11.72 -16.03
CA PHE A 18 10.19 11.68 -14.93
C PHE A 18 11.43 10.83 -15.22
N ALA A 19 11.27 9.63 -15.79
CA ALA A 19 12.39 8.77 -16.12
C ALA A 19 13.35 9.40 -17.16
N PRO A 20 12.88 10.07 -18.24
CA PRO A 20 13.78 10.80 -19.11
C PRO A 20 14.51 11.97 -18.45
N ALA A 21 13.92 12.59 -17.42
CA ALA A 21 14.48 13.76 -16.75
C ALA A 21 15.55 13.40 -15.70
N TYR A 22 15.33 12.37 -14.90
CA TYR A 22 16.21 12.01 -13.79
C TYR A 22 16.24 10.50 -13.47
N GLY A 23 15.80 9.64 -14.39
CA GLY A 23 15.84 8.19 -14.24
C GLY A 23 17.27 7.66 -14.03
N ASN A 24 17.36 6.59 -13.29
CA ASN A 24 18.60 5.87 -13.00
C ASN A 24 18.27 4.42 -12.62
N ASP A 25 19.31 3.57 -12.50
CA ASP A 25 19.13 2.14 -12.20
C ASP A 25 18.39 1.85 -10.90
N ILE A 26 18.44 2.77 -9.92
CA ILE A 26 17.74 2.62 -8.64
C ILE A 26 16.23 2.83 -8.85
N LEU A 27 15.86 3.92 -9.51
CA LEU A 27 14.45 4.21 -9.84
C LEU A 27 13.83 3.17 -10.77
N ALA A 28 14.62 2.57 -11.66
CA ALA A 28 14.15 1.56 -12.61
C ALA A 28 13.66 0.25 -11.95
N VAL A 29 13.94 0.03 -10.65
CA VAL A 29 13.41 -1.12 -9.90
C VAL A 29 11.91 -1.03 -9.69
N LEU A 30 11.34 0.18 -9.58
CA LEU A 30 9.91 0.45 -9.35
C LEU A 30 9.33 -0.30 -8.13
N GLY A 31 10.12 -0.45 -7.07
CA GLY A 31 9.68 -0.97 -5.77
C GLY A 31 9.08 0.15 -4.90
N ASP A 32 8.41 -0.21 -3.82
CA ASP A 32 7.80 0.75 -2.88
C ASP A 32 8.85 1.61 -2.17
N SER A 33 10.06 1.11 -2.01
CA SER A 33 11.22 1.89 -1.55
C SER A 33 12.48 1.61 -2.37
N ALA A 34 13.39 2.60 -2.39
CA ALA A 34 14.72 2.43 -2.97
C ALA A 34 15.65 1.77 -1.94
N VAL A 35 16.34 0.68 -2.33
CA VAL A 35 17.35 0.03 -1.47
C VAL A 35 18.74 0.48 -1.91
N LEU A 36 19.43 1.18 -1.00
CA LEU A 36 20.68 1.87 -1.25
C LEU A 36 21.83 1.24 -0.44
N PRO A 37 23.01 0.97 -1.04
CA PRO A 37 24.22 0.64 -0.29
C PRO A 37 24.78 1.91 0.34
N LEU A 38 24.91 1.93 1.67
CA LEU A 38 25.46 3.08 2.40
C LEU A 38 26.34 2.60 3.56
N GLY A 39 27.66 2.87 3.45
CA GLY A 39 28.62 2.60 4.52
C GLY A 39 28.70 1.13 4.96
N GLY A 40 28.44 0.17 4.04
CA GLY A 40 28.41 -1.25 4.33
C GLY A 40 27.04 -1.77 4.79
N ALA A 41 26.06 -0.90 5.03
CA ALA A 41 24.67 -1.27 5.28
C ALA A 41 23.82 -1.17 4.00
N ARG A 42 22.67 -1.82 4.01
CA ARG A 42 21.61 -1.62 3.00
C ARG A 42 20.50 -0.82 3.64
N VAL A 43 20.21 0.33 3.06
CA VAL A 43 19.21 1.29 3.56
C VAL A 43 18.06 1.35 2.59
N ALA A 44 16.84 1.13 3.07
CA ALA A 44 15.63 1.46 2.33
C ALA A 44 15.29 2.94 2.54
N PHE A 45 14.88 3.62 1.48
CA PHE A 45 14.45 5.02 1.49
C PHE A 45 13.18 5.16 0.66
N SER A 46 12.14 5.74 1.25
CA SER A 46 10.88 6.06 0.58
C SER A 46 10.42 7.48 0.91
N THR A 47 9.59 8.03 0.06
CA THR A 47 8.89 9.30 0.28
C THR A 47 7.50 9.23 -0.33
N ASP A 48 6.51 9.75 0.42
CA ASP A 48 5.14 9.81 -0.02
C ASP A 48 4.46 11.11 0.40
N SER A 49 3.43 11.52 -0.35
CA SER A 49 2.67 12.74 -0.11
C SER A 49 1.18 12.42 -0.02
N TYR A 50 0.56 12.87 1.05
CA TYR A 50 -0.81 12.54 1.42
C TYR A 50 -1.75 13.70 1.21
N VAL A 51 -2.84 13.40 0.47
CA VAL A 51 -3.89 14.34 0.08
C VAL A 51 -5.24 13.63 0.25
N VAL A 52 -5.69 13.48 1.49
CA VAL A 52 -6.94 12.79 1.81
C VAL A 52 -8.06 13.78 2.15
N ARG A 53 -9.25 13.50 1.67
CA ARG A 53 -10.46 14.25 2.01
C ARG A 53 -11.62 13.29 2.30
N PRO A 54 -12.22 13.37 3.53
CA PRO A 54 -11.92 14.30 4.62
C PRO A 54 -10.59 13.98 5.33
N LEU A 55 -10.03 14.94 6.07
CA LEU A 55 -8.79 14.77 6.86
C LEU A 55 -8.91 13.69 7.94
N PHE A 56 -10.13 13.50 8.48
CA PHE A 56 -10.47 12.52 9.51
C PHE A 56 -11.54 11.57 8.98
N PHE A 57 -11.33 10.29 9.18
CA PHE A 57 -12.22 9.23 8.73
C PHE A 57 -12.33 8.13 9.81
N PRO A 58 -13.27 7.21 9.72
CA PRO A 58 -13.34 6.10 10.65
C PRO A 58 -12.05 5.28 10.67
N GLY A 59 -11.39 5.18 11.81
CA GLY A 59 -10.14 4.45 12.00
C GLY A 59 -8.87 5.25 11.88
N GLY A 60 -8.93 6.56 11.54
CA GLY A 60 -7.71 7.38 11.47
C GLY A 60 -7.88 8.77 10.89
N CYS A 61 -6.77 9.34 10.50
CA CYS A 61 -6.69 10.63 9.84
C CYS A 61 -5.47 10.69 8.89
N ILE A 62 -5.31 11.80 8.20
CA ILE A 62 -4.14 12.04 7.34
C ILE A 62 -2.80 11.83 8.07
N GLY A 63 -2.74 12.08 9.37
CA GLY A 63 -1.52 11.88 10.17
C GLY A 63 -1.15 10.40 10.33
N ASP A 64 -2.16 9.54 10.56
CA ASP A 64 -1.97 8.08 10.62
C ASP A 64 -1.50 7.54 9.27
N LEU A 65 -2.17 7.97 8.18
CA LEU A 65 -1.81 7.58 6.81
C LEU A 65 -0.37 7.94 6.48
N ALA A 66 0.02 9.19 6.75
CA ALA A 66 1.34 9.71 6.38
C ALA A 66 2.48 8.92 7.02
N VAL A 67 2.30 8.46 8.25
CA VAL A 67 3.29 7.62 8.91
C VAL A 67 3.20 6.18 8.42
N ASN A 68 2.00 5.59 8.48
CA ASN A 68 1.82 4.17 8.16
C ASN A 68 2.22 3.84 6.72
N GLY A 69 1.82 4.65 5.73
CA GLY A 69 2.18 4.40 4.34
C GLY A 69 3.69 4.41 4.14
N THR A 70 4.39 5.47 4.58
CA THR A 70 5.86 5.53 4.42
C THR A 70 6.60 4.41 5.15
N VAL A 71 6.18 4.02 6.37
CA VAL A 71 6.82 2.88 7.05
C VAL A 71 6.46 1.55 6.41
N ASN A 72 5.28 1.44 5.79
CA ASN A 72 4.87 0.25 5.04
C ASN A 72 5.69 0.11 3.76
N ASP A 73 5.91 1.17 3.00
CA ASP A 73 6.83 1.17 1.85
C ASP A 73 8.21 0.62 2.21
N LEU A 74 8.79 1.10 3.33
CA LEU A 74 10.06 0.59 3.82
C LEU A 74 9.96 -0.91 4.14
N ALA A 75 8.86 -1.33 4.78
CA ALA A 75 8.64 -2.73 5.13
C ALA A 75 8.47 -3.62 3.90
N MET A 76 7.95 -3.13 2.77
CA MET A 76 7.85 -3.90 1.52
C MET A 76 9.22 -4.30 0.95
N SER A 77 10.29 -3.61 1.31
CA SER A 77 11.68 -4.05 1.04
C SER A 77 12.28 -4.91 2.15
N GLY A 78 11.49 -5.31 3.14
CA GLY A 78 11.95 -6.04 4.33
C GLY A 78 12.69 -5.18 5.34
N ALA A 79 12.67 -3.85 5.19
CA ALA A 79 13.37 -2.95 6.08
C ALA A 79 12.59 -2.70 7.38
N ARG A 80 13.36 -2.46 8.44
CA ARG A 80 12.85 -1.88 9.68
C ARG A 80 12.98 -0.38 9.63
N ALA A 81 11.87 0.33 9.66
CA ALA A 81 11.84 1.79 9.73
C ALA A 81 12.61 2.29 10.97
N ALA A 82 13.37 3.36 10.81
CA ALA A 82 14.15 3.97 11.89
C ALA A 82 13.80 5.45 12.08
N TYR A 83 13.88 6.24 11.03
CA TYR A 83 13.66 7.68 11.07
C TYR A 83 12.72 8.13 9.97
N LEU A 84 11.92 9.14 10.29
CA LEU A 84 11.03 9.85 9.37
C LEU A 84 11.36 11.33 9.35
N SER A 85 11.20 11.96 8.19
CA SER A 85 10.90 13.39 8.10
C SER A 85 9.41 13.57 7.95
N CYS A 86 8.87 14.72 8.39
CA CYS A 86 7.48 15.07 8.22
C CYS A 86 7.36 16.55 7.85
N ALA A 87 6.90 16.82 6.63
CA ALA A 87 6.64 18.18 6.17
C ALA A 87 5.13 18.39 6.01
N LEU A 88 4.64 19.55 6.44
CA LEU A 88 3.24 19.94 6.33
C LEU A 88 3.10 21.18 5.45
N VAL A 89 2.08 21.16 4.58
CA VAL A 89 1.58 22.35 3.90
C VAL A 89 0.18 22.61 4.45
N LEU A 90 0.01 23.74 5.11
CA LEU A 90 -1.22 24.16 5.76
C LEU A 90 -1.91 25.23 4.90
N GLU A 91 -3.22 25.16 4.80
CA GLU A 91 -4.00 26.23 4.22
C GLU A 91 -4.30 27.30 5.29
N GLU A 92 -4.15 28.57 4.94
CA GLU A 92 -4.50 29.69 5.82
C GLU A 92 -5.95 29.59 6.28
N GLY A 93 -6.18 29.75 7.59
CA GLY A 93 -7.49 29.59 8.23
C GLY A 93 -7.75 28.18 8.78
N THR A 94 -6.85 27.22 8.55
CA THR A 94 -6.93 25.91 9.23
C THR A 94 -6.83 26.09 10.74
N GLU A 95 -7.80 25.56 11.50
CA GLU A 95 -7.84 25.67 12.94
C GLU A 95 -6.63 24.98 13.60
N LEU A 96 -5.96 25.65 14.55
CA LEU A 96 -4.82 25.06 15.27
C LEU A 96 -5.19 23.75 15.97
N ALA A 97 -6.42 23.59 16.46
CA ALA A 97 -6.89 22.35 17.05
C ALA A 97 -6.90 21.17 16.07
N VAL A 98 -7.18 21.44 14.79
CA VAL A 98 -7.08 20.43 13.71
C VAL A 98 -5.62 20.04 13.47
N VAL A 99 -4.73 21.03 13.36
CA VAL A 99 -3.28 20.80 13.21
C VAL A 99 -2.73 19.99 14.37
N GLU A 100 -3.10 20.35 15.61
CA GLU A 100 -2.67 19.67 16.83
C GLU A 100 -3.14 18.20 16.84
N ARG A 101 -4.39 17.94 16.44
CA ARG A 101 -4.93 16.58 16.36
C ARG A 101 -4.18 15.72 15.33
N VAL A 102 -3.85 16.28 14.16
CA VAL A 102 -3.07 15.60 13.12
C VAL A 102 -1.64 15.33 13.63
N ALA A 103 -0.99 16.32 14.25
CA ALA A 103 0.35 16.16 14.80
C ALA A 103 0.44 15.09 15.88
N ARG A 104 -0.56 14.97 16.74
CA ARG A 104 -0.65 13.90 17.74
C ARG A 104 -0.83 12.53 17.09
N ALA A 105 -1.65 12.42 16.05
CA ALA A 105 -1.80 11.17 15.29
C ALA A 105 -0.48 10.74 14.65
N ILE A 106 0.28 11.66 14.04
CA ILE A 106 1.62 11.42 13.52
C ILE A 106 2.54 10.85 14.60
N GLY A 107 2.58 11.48 15.78
CA GLY A 107 3.41 11.03 16.91
C GLY A 107 3.05 9.63 17.38
N THR A 108 1.75 9.36 17.56
CA THR A 108 1.23 8.04 17.99
C THR A 108 1.53 6.95 16.96
N ALA A 109 1.30 7.23 15.68
CA ALA A 109 1.58 6.27 14.61
C ALA A 109 3.08 5.96 14.48
N ALA A 110 3.95 6.97 14.61
CA ALA A 110 5.40 6.79 14.60
C ALA A 110 5.89 5.92 15.77
N GLU A 111 5.35 6.15 16.98
CA GLU A 111 5.63 5.32 18.15
C GLU A 111 5.19 3.86 17.92
N ALA A 112 3.97 3.67 17.42
CA ALA A 112 3.45 2.34 17.10
C ALA A 112 4.28 1.60 16.03
N ALA A 113 4.81 2.33 15.05
CA ALA A 113 5.70 1.80 14.02
C ALA A 113 7.15 1.57 14.52
N GLY A 114 7.50 2.05 15.71
CA GLY A 114 8.86 2.02 16.25
C GLY A 114 9.83 2.94 15.48
N ALA A 115 9.32 3.98 14.84
CA ALA A 115 10.08 4.98 14.10
C ALA A 115 10.11 6.33 14.83
N VAL A 116 11.11 7.17 14.55
CA VAL A 116 11.25 8.49 15.15
C VAL A 116 11.10 9.56 14.08
N VAL A 117 10.20 10.52 14.28
CA VAL A 117 10.17 11.74 13.46
C VAL A 117 11.35 12.62 13.86
N ALA A 118 12.38 12.65 13.03
CA ALA A 118 13.67 13.26 13.32
C ALA A 118 13.82 14.69 12.79
N THR A 119 13.03 15.05 11.78
CA THR A 119 13.06 16.38 11.16
C THR A 119 11.75 16.68 10.45
N GLY A 120 11.52 17.91 10.06
CA GLY A 120 10.33 18.32 9.31
C GLY A 120 10.41 19.76 8.84
N ASP A 121 9.36 20.18 8.15
CA ASP A 121 9.15 21.56 7.69
C ASP A 121 7.67 21.91 7.74
N THR A 122 7.35 23.21 7.73
CA THR A 122 5.97 23.69 7.64
C THR A 122 5.89 24.88 6.71
N LYS A 123 4.96 24.83 5.76
CA LYS A 123 4.60 25.94 4.87
C LYS A 123 3.11 26.25 5.03
N VAL A 124 2.76 27.49 4.77
CA VAL A 124 1.37 27.95 4.73
C VAL A 124 1.09 28.50 3.34
N VAL A 125 -0.02 28.06 2.74
CA VAL A 125 -0.55 28.60 1.48
C VAL A 125 -1.78 29.44 1.76
N ASP A 126 -2.08 30.37 0.85
CA ASP A 126 -3.23 31.28 0.98
C ASP A 126 -4.55 30.49 1.03
N ALA A 127 -5.57 31.05 1.70
CA ALA A 127 -6.91 30.49 1.76
C ALA A 127 -7.50 30.25 0.34
N GLY A 128 -8.11 29.10 0.13
CA GLY A 128 -8.65 28.65 -1.16
C GLY A 128 -7.63 28.02 -2.12
N HIS A 129 -6.38 27.83 -1.69
CA HIS A 129 -5.30 27.22 -2.48
C HIS A 129 -4.84 25.84 -1.94
N GLY A 130 -5.57 25.29 -0.99
CA GLY A 130 -5.31 23.99 -0.41
C GLY A 130 -6.59 23.24 -0.02
N ASP A 131 -6.42 22.07 0.61
CA ASP A 131 -7.51 21.28 1.20
C ASP A 131 -7.32 21.17 2.73
N GLY A 132 -6.90 22.24 3.36
CA GLY A 132 -6.60 22.32 4.79
C GLY A 132 -5.19 21.86 5.11
N ILE A 133 -4.86 20.57 5.02
CA ILE A 133 -3.55 20.03 5.37
C ILE A 133 -3.10 19.02 4.31
N TYR A 134 -1.87 19.20 3.81
CA TYR A 134 -1.12 18.16 3.10
C TYR A 134 0.06 17.72 3.96
N VAL A 135 0.37 16.43 3.94
CA VAL A 135 1.50 15.86 4.69
C VAL A 135 2.41 15.11 3.72
N THR A 136 3.70 15.40 3.78
CA THR A 136 4.74 14.64 3.07
C THR A 136 5.68 14.04 4.10
N THR A 137 5.86 12.73 4.04
CA THR A 137 6.81 11.99 4.86
C THR A 137 7.88 11.35 3.98
N SER A 138 9.11 11.32 4.49
CA SER A 138 10.16 10.48 3.93
C SER A 138 10.74 9.63 5.03
N GLY A 139 11.07 8.39 4.72
CA GLY A 139 11.54 7.44 5.70
C GLY A 139 12.84 6.75 5.30
N VAL A 140 13.61 6.38 6.30
CA VAL A 140 14.78 5.51 6.14
C VAL A 140 14.67 4.32 7.09
N GLY A 141 15.08 3.15 6.58
CA GLY A 141 15.10 1.90 7.34
C GLY A 141 16.28 1.02 6.96
N LEU A 142 16.60 0.07 7.82
CA LEU A 142 17.67 -0.89 7.57
C LEU A 142 17.08 -2.19 6.99
N VAL A 143 17.62 -2.64 5.86
CA VAL A 143 17.31 -3.93 5.25
C VAL A 143 18.24 -4.99 5.84
N PRO A 144 17.71 -6.08 6.42
CA PRO A 144 18.54 -7.14 6.97
C PRO A 144 19.40 -7.84 5.89
N ASP A 145 20.54 -8.35 6.29
CA ASP A 145 21.39 -9.13 5.39
C ASP A 145 20.66 -10.36 4.85
N GLY A 146 20.87 -10.64 3.56
CA GLY A 146 20.26 -11.79 2.88
C GLY A 146 18.77 -11.60 2.51
N VAL A 147 18.18 -10.44 2.78
CA VAL A 147 16.83 -10.09 2.31
C VAL A 147 16.96 -9.37 0.98
N ASP A 148 16.26 -9.88 -0.05
CA ASP A 148 16.16 -9.25 -1.37
C ASP A 148 14.71 -9.35 -1.85
N ILE A 149 13.91 -8.35 -1.58
CA ILE A 149 12.49 -8.28 -1.91
C ILE A 149 12.31 -7.21 -2.97
N ARG A 150 11.74 -7.58 -4.12
CA ARG A 150 11.49 -6.66 -5.25
C ARG A 150 10.53 -7.28 -6.28
N PRO A 151 9.77 -6.48 -7.02
CA PRO A 151 8.74 -6.99 -7.96
C PRO A 151 9.28 -7.99 -8.98
N GLN A 152 10.51 -7.80 -9.49
CA GLN A 152 11.15 -8.66 -10.49
C GLN A 152 11.45 -10.07 -10.01
N ARG A 153 11.34 -10.36 -8.71
CA ARG A 153 11.63 -11.68 -8.16
C ARG A 153 10.43 -12.63 -8.17
N ALA A 154 9.23 -12.18 -8.49
CA ALA A 154 8.10 -13.08 -8.67
C ALA A 154 8.41 -14.10 -9.78
N ARG A 155 8.07 -15.36 -9.53
CA ARG A 155 8.34 -16.45 -10.48
C ARG A 155 7.24 -17.51 -10.45
N PRO A 156 7.06 -18.27 -11.55
CA PRO A 156 6.08 -19.36 -11.59
C PRO A 156 6.29 -20.34 -10.42
N GLY A 157 5.20 -20.70 -9.76
CA GLY A 157 5.18 -21.57 -8.59
C GLY A 157 5.10 -20.82 -7.25
N ASP A 158 5.31 -19.50 -7.23
CA ASP A 158 5.08 -18.71 -6.03
C ASP A 158 3.60 -18.70 -5.65
N VAL A 159 3.34 -18.79 -4.35
CA VAL A 159 2.00 -18.64 -3.78
C VAL A 159 1.76 -17.17 -3.47
N VAL A 160 0.61 -16.65 -3.88
CA VAL A 160 0.20 -15.27 -3.61
C VAL A 160 -0.66 -15.23 -2.34
N LEU A 161 -0.17 -14.49 -1.34
CA LEU A 161 -0.85 -14.28 -0.07
C LEU A 161 -1.33 -12.83 0.03
N VAL A 162 -2.44 -12.61 0.77
CA VAL A 162 -2.85 -11.29 1.27
C VAL A 162 -2.90 -11.32 2.78
N SER A 163 -2.55 -10.22 3.45
CA SER A 163 -2.46 -10.19 4.92
C SER A 163 -3.82 -10.11 5.63
N GLY A 164 -4.90 -9.80 4.92
CA GLY A 164 -6.22 -9.69 5.53
C GLY A 164 -7.31 -9.16 4.61
N PRO A 165 -8.46 -8.78 5.17
CA PRO A 165 -9.59 -8.26 4.42
C PRO A 165 -9.23 -7.02 3.61
N VAL A 166 -9.75 -6.93 2.37
CA VAL A 166 -9.45 -5.84 1.43
C VAL A 166 -10.60 -4.85 1.30
N GLY A 167 -10.30 -3.62 0.87
CA GLY A 167 -11.24 -2.57 0.53
C GLY A 167 -11.75 -1.74 1.70
N LEU A 168 -11.30 -2.00 2.93
CA LEU A 168 -11.79 -1.30 4.12
C LEU A 168 -11.45 0.18 4.11
N HIS A 169 -10.21 0.55 3.77
CA HIS A 169 -9.80 1.96 3.77
C HIS A 169 -10.61 2.79 2.78
N GLY A 170 -10.64 2.37 1.51
CA GLY A 170 -11.33 3.12 0.48
C GLY A 170 -12.83 3.31 0.77
N VAL A 171 -13.51 2.27 1.26
CA VAL A 171 -14.92 2.38 1.66
C VAL A 171 -15.10 3.27 2.88
N ALA A 172 -14.22 3.19 3.89
CA ALA A 172 -14.29 4.04 5.08
C ALA A 172 -14.16 5.53 4.77
N VAL A 173 -13.20 5.92 3.91
CA VAL A 173 -13.05 7.32 3.49
C VAL A 173 -14.24 7.78 2.63
N LEU A 174 -14.67 6.93 1.70
CA LEU A 174 -15.79 7.26 0.79
C LEU A 174 -17.11 7.43 1.55
N SER A 175 -17.37 6.60 2.57
CA SER A 175 -18.60 6.69 3.37
C SER A 175 -18.77 8.07 4.00
N VAL A 176 -17.71 8.62 4.59
CA VAL A 176 -17.74 9.96 5.19
C VAL A 176 -17.82 11.05 4.13
N ARG A 177 -17.06 10.92 3.04
CA ARG A 177 -17.03 11.92 1.96
C ARG A 177 -18.37 12.13 1.31
N GLU A 178 -19.08 11.04 1.03
CA GLU A 178 -20.36 11.04 0.32
C GLU A 178 -21.58 10.98 1.27
N GLY A 179 -21.33 10.92 2.59
CA GLY A 179 -22.41 10.80 3.57
C GLY A 179 -23.19 9.49 3.45
N LEU A 180 -22.51 8.41 3.06
CA LEU A 180 -23.15 7.10 2.85
C LEU A 180 -23.14 6.28 4.14
N GLU A 181 -24.30 5.73 4.48
CA GLU A 181 -24.48 4.82 5.60
C GLU A 181 -24.71 3.39 5.06
N PHE A 182 -23.82 2.47 5.36
CA PHE A 182 -23.90 1.05 4.91
C PHE A 182 -24.53 0.12 5.96
N GLY A 183 -25.17 0.68 7.00
CA GLY A 183 -25.81 -0.07 8.08
C GLY A 183 -24.85 -0.72 9.09
N VAL A 184 -23.55 -0.65 8.83
CA VAL A 184 -22.45 -1.04 9.72
C VAL A 184 -21.29 -0.05 9.56
N ASP A 185 -20.57 0.20 10.62
CA ASP A 185 -19.39 1.06 10.59
C ASP A 185 -18.24 0.34 9.87
N VAL A 186 -17.83 0.86 8.72
CA VAL A 186 -16.61 0.44 8.04
C VAL A 186 -15.47 1.32 8.52
N VAL A 187 -14.45 0.69 9.09
CA VAL A 187 -13.27 1.34 9.67
C VAL A 187 -12.07 1.09 8.78
N SER A 188 -11.28 2.12 8.53
CA SER A 188 -10.02 2.01 7.77
C SER A 188 -9.08 0.97 8.40
N ASP A 189 -8.39 0.25 7.55
CA ASP A 189 -7.39 -0.72 7.92
C ASP A 189 -5.99 -0.12 8.13
N THR A 190 -5.85 1.20 8.09
CA THR A 190 -4.54 1.86 8.24
C THR A 190 -3.79 1.37 9.48
N ALA A 191 -2.61 0.81 9.27
CA ALA A 191 -1.79 0.24 10.33
C ALA A 191 -0.33 0.03 9.87
N PRO A 192 0.66 0.06 10.79
CA PRO A 192 2.04 -0.25 10.44
C PRO A 192 2.24 -1.76 10.25
N LEU A 193 2.85 -2.15 9.14
CA LEU A 193 3.06 -3.56 8.74
C LEU A 193 4.46 -4.09 9.09
N GLY A 194 5.36 -3.25 9.58
CA GLY A 194 6.75 -3.65 9.88
C GLY A 194 6.87 -4.85 10.81
N GLY A 195 5.97 -4.95 11.81
CA GLY A 195 5.92 -6.10 12.73
C GLY A 195 5.49 -7.39 12.03
N LEU A 196 4.51 -7.31 11.13
CA LEU A 196 4.05 -8.44 10.32
C LEU A 196 5.17 -8.93 9.40
N VAL A 197 5.84 -8.02 8.69
CA VAL A 197 6.96 -8.35 7.80
C VAL A 197 8.11 -8.99 8.59
N ALA A 198 8.43 -8.47 9.78
CA ALA A 198 9.44 -9.07 10.65
C ALA A 198 9.08 -10.50 11.07
N ALA A 199 7.82 -10.79 11.36
CA ALA A 199 7.34 -12.15 11.65
C ALA A 199 7.48 -13.09 10.44
N MET A 200 7.19 -12.61 9.22
CA MET A 200 7.39 -13.38 7.99
C MET A 200 8.86 -13.66 7.73
N LEU A 201 9.74 -12.65 7.90
CA LEU A 201 11.20 -12.78 7.72
C LEU A 201 11.85 -13.67 8.77
N ALA A 202 11.24 -13.86 9.94
CA ALA A 202 11.67 -14.82 10.94
C ALA A 202 11.46 -16.28 10.49
N VAL A 203 10.51 -16.53 9.58
CA VAL A 203 10.27 -17.86 8.97
C VAL A 203 11.27 -18.10 7.84
N THR A 204 11.39 -17.15 6.92
CA THR A 204 12.29 -17.26 5.77
C THR A 204 12.72 -15.87 5.30
N ARG A 205 13.99 -15.74 4.87
CA ARG A 205 14.47 -14.54 4.18
C ARG A 205 14.25 -14.57 2.67
N ASP A 206 13.80 -15.70 2.15
CA ASP A 206 13.50 -15.89 0.73
C ASP A 206 12.02 -15.56 0.44
N LEU A 207 11.60 -14.36 0.81
CA LEU A 207 10.37 -13.75 0.31
C LEU A 207 10.71 -13.08 -1.02
N HIS A 208 9.94 -13.35 -2.08
CA HIS A 208 10.25 -12.81 -3.39
C HIS A 208 9.73 -11.40 -3.57
N VAL A 209 8.45 -11.16 -3.25
CA VAL A 209 7.81 -9.86 -3.38
C VAL A 209 6.93 -9.60 -2.17
N LEU A 210 6.98 -8.37 -1.68
CA LEU A 210 5.98 -7.76 -0.81
C LEU A 210 5.53 -6.47 -1.49
N ARG A 211 4.24 -6.15 -1.41
CA ARG A 211 3.65 -4.92 -1.91
C ARG A 211 2.42 -4.56 -1.07
N ASP A 212 2.29 -3.29 -0.68
CA ASP A 212 1.05 -2.80 -0.10
C ASP A 212 0.08 -2.38 -1.21
N PRO A 213 -1.14 -2.92 -1.22
CA PRO A 213 -2.13 -2.65 -2.25
C PRO A 213 -2.91 -1.37 -1.94
N THR A 214 -2.24 -0.21 -1.98
CA THR A 214 -2.80 1.11 -1.73
C THR A 214 -3.69 1.56 -2.90
N ARG A 215 -3.35 2.63 -3.60
CA ARG A 215 -4.14 3.13 -4.74
C ARG A 215 -4.25 2.11 -5.86
N GLY A 216 -5.48 1.89 -6.35
CA GLY A 216 -5.78 0.86 -7.34
C GLY A 216 -5.86 -0.57 -6.76
N GLY A 217 -5.68 -0.71 -5.44
CA GLY A 217 -5.93 -1.92 -4.68
C GLY A 217 -5.04 -3.10 -5.07
N VAL A 218 -5.52 -4.30 -4.76
CA VAL A 218 -4.87 -5.57 -5.09
C VAL A 218 -4.68 -5.72 -6.60
N ALA A 219 -5.63 -5.22 -7.40
CA ALA A 219 -5.57 -5.29 -8.86
C ALA A 219 -4.34 -4.56 -9.41
N ALA A 220 -4.08 -3.32 -8.97
CA ALA A 220 -2.92 -2.56 -9.41
C ALA A 220 -1.62 -3.22 -8.96
N ALA A 221 -1.51 -3.57 -7.67
CA ALA A 221 -0.32 -4.22 -7.11
C ALA A 221 0.06 -5.51 -7.88
N LEU A 222 -0.91 -6.39 -8.15
CA LEU A 222 -0.65 -7.64 -8.87
C LEU A 222 -0.24 -7.40 -10.33
N ASN A 223 -0.88 -6.44 -11.02
CA ASN A 223 -0.53 -6.11 -12.41
C ASN A 223 0.89 -5.52 -12.52
N GLU A 224 1.27 -4.62 -11.61
CA GLU A 224 2.61 -4.04 -11.57
C GLU A 224 3.68 -5.13 -11.34
N ILE A 225 3.41 -6.08 -10.42
CA ILE A 225 4.32 -7.21 -10.16
C ILE A 225 4.39 -8.14 -11.37
N ALA A 226 3.26 -8.49 -11.99
CA ALA A 226 3.22 -9.34 -13.17
C ALA A 226 4.02 -8.72 -14.34
N ALA A 227 3.83 -7.42 -14.57
CA ALA A 227 4.58 -6.69 -15.62
C ALA A 227 6.08 -6.62 -15.32
N ALA A 228 6.47 -6.30 -14.06
CA ALA A 228 7.86 -6.17 -13.66
C ALA A 228 8.64 -7.51 -13.68
N SER A 229 7.96 -8.61 -13.38
CA SER A 229 8.56 -9.96 -13.36
C SER A 229 8.45 -10.71 -14.69
N GLY A 230 7.53 -10.29 -15.57
CA GLY A 230 7.21 -11.00 -16.80
C GLY A 230 6.47 -12.32 -16.58
N THR A 231 5.87 -12.52 -15.40
CA THR A 231 5.10 -13.72 -15.05
C THR A 231 3.60 -13.47 -15.15
N GLY A 232 2.79 -14.54 -15.21
CA GLY A 232 1.34 -14.44 -15.03
C GLY A 232 0.94 -14.61 -13.58
N VAL A 233 -0.18 -14.02 -13.17
CA VAL A 233 -0.80 -14.25 -11.87
C VAL A 233 -2.20 -14.78 -12.05
N VAL A 234 -2.51 -15.92 -11.42
CA VAL A 234 -3.85 -16.48 -11.35
C VAL A 234 -4.43 -16.22 -9.96
N LEU A 235 -5.38 -15.32 -9.89
CA LEU A 235 -6.13 -14.99 -8.68
C LEU A 235 -7.33 -15.93 -8.53
N ILE A 236 -7.65 -16.36 -7.32
CA ILE A 236 -8.89 -17.08 -6.97
C ILE A 236 -9.81 -16.05 -6.32
N GLU A 237 -10.79 -15.57 -7.07
CA GLU A 237 -11.63 -14.43 -6.67
C GLU A 237 -12.36 -14.68 -5.32
N GLU A 238 -12.90 -15.88 -5.12
CA GLU A 238 -13.57 -16.25 -3.88
C GLU A 238 -12.63 -16.40 -2.67
N ALA A 239 -11.33 -16.56 -2.90
CA ALA A 239 -10.35 -16.67 -1.84
C ALA A 239 -9.87 -15.31 -1.31
N VAL A 240 -10.17 -14.22 -2.03
CA VAL A 240 -9.85 -12.86 -1.58
C VAL A 240 -10.82 -12.51 -0.43
N PRO A 241 -10.32 -12.21 0.77
CA PRO A 241 -11.19 -11.90 1.90
C PRO A 241 -11.80 -10.49 1.75
N VAL A 242 -13.04 -10.43 1.28
CA VAL A 242 -13.80 -9.18 1.15
C VAL A 242 -14.89 -9.17 2.23
N PRO A 243 -14.88 -8.21 3.18
CA PRO A 243 -15.95 -8.08 4.16
C PRO A 243 -17.31 -7.82 3.49
N GLU A 244 -18.39 -8.37 4.04
CA GLU A 244 -19.73 -8.20 3.48
C GLU A 244 -20.12 -6.72 3.31
N ALA A 245 -19.78 -5.87 4.29
CA ALA A 245 -20.03 -4.44 4.20
C ALA A 245 -19.29 -3.77 3.03
N VAL A 246 -18.05 -4.19 2.75
CA VAL A 246 -17.27 -3.71 1.59
C VAL A 246 -17.89 -4.23 0.30
N ALA A 247 -18.25 -5.51 0.23
CA ALA A 247 -18.88 -6.10 -0.95
C ALA A 247 -20.21 -5.39 -1.28
N ASN A 248 -21.05 -5.13 -0.26
CA ASN A 248 -22.31 -4.42 -0.41
C ASN A 248 -22.12 -2.97 -0.88
N ALA A 249 -21.15 -2.25 -0.27
CA ALA A 249 -20.82 -0.89 -0.66
C ALA A 249 -20.33 -0.82 -2.11
N CYS A 250 -19.41 -1.70 -2.49
CA CYS A 250 -18.90 -1.78 -3.86
C CYS A 250 -20.02 -2.16 -4.85
N GLY A 251 -20.87 -3.12 -4.51
CA GLY A 251 -22.01 -3.51 -5.36
C GLY A 251 -22.99 -2.35 -5.60
N PHE A 252 -23.28 -1.55 -4.55
CA PHE A 252 -24.13 -0.37 -4.66
C PHE A 252 -23.52 0.73 -5.54
N LEU A 253 -22.20 0.91 -5.46
CA LEU A 253 -21.47 1.97 -6.16
C LEU A 253 -20.95 1.54 -7.55
N GLY A 254 -21.13 0.27 -7.93
CA GLY A 254 -20.57 -0.26 -9.18
C GLY A 254 -19.05 -0.40 -9.17
N LEU A 255 -18.44 -0.57 -8.00
CA LEU A 255 -17.01 -0.74 -7.81
C LEU A 255 -16.66 -2.24 -7.69
N ASP A 256 -15.44 -2.61 -8.07
CA ASP A 256 -14.87 -3.92 -7.78
C ASP A 256 -13.93 -3.80 -6.56
N PRO A 257 -14.13 -4.59 -5.49
CA PRO A 257 -13.31 -4.55 -4.29
C PRO A 257 -11.81 -4.74 -4.53
N LEU A 258 -11.43 -5.42 -5.61
CA LEU A 258 -10.01 -5.61 -5.98
C LEU A 258 -9.28 -4.30 -6.30
N TYR A 259 -10.02 -3.25 -6.68
CA TYR A 259 -9.46 -1.93 -7.05
C TYR A 259 -9.56 -0.92 -5.91
N VAL A 260 -10.18 -1.28 -4.79
CA VAL A 260 -10.35 -0.38 -3.64
C VAL A 260 -9.07 -0.35 -2.81
N ALA A 261 -8.63 0.85 -2.43
CA ALA A 261 -7.41 1.08 -1.69
C ALA A 261 -7.42 0.46 -0.28
N ASN A 262 -6.24 0.01 0.15
CA ASN A 262 -5.95 -0.51 1.49
C ASN A 262 -4.73 0.22 2.05
N GLU A 263 -4.70 0.50 3.34
CA GLU A 263 -3.61 1.27 3.98
C GLU A 263 -2.92 0.50 5.12
N GLY A 264 -3.33 -0.76 5.32
CA GLY A 264 -2.76 -1.64 6.33
C GLY A 264 -2.80 -3.10 5.89
N ARG A 265 -2.65 -3.35 4.58
CA ARG A 265 -2.55 -4.69 3.99
C ARG A 265 -1.31 -4.82 3.15
N LEU A 266 -0.84 -6.05 2.97
CA LEU A 266 0.17 -6.39 2.00
C LEU A 266 -0.24 -7.62 1.18
N VAL A 267 0.26 -7.70 -0.04
CA VAL A 267 0.33 -8.92 -0.83
C VAL A 267 1.77 -9.44 -0.81
N ALA A 268 1.93 -10.75 -0.78
CA ALA A 268 3.24 -11.40 -0.74
C ALA A 268 3.33 -12.52 -1.78
N PHE A 269 4.47 -12.61 -2.48
CA PHE A 269 4.82 -13.74 -3.35
C PHE A 269 5.87 -14.56 -2.64
N VAL A 270 5.50 -15.78 -2.29
CA VAL A 270 6.28 -16.66 -1.41
C VAL A 270 6.55 -17.98 -2.10
N PRO A 271 7.80 -18.48 -2.12
CA PRO A 271 8.09 -19.83 -2.60
C PRO A 271 7.16 -20.86 -1.97
N ARG A 272 6.65 -21.79 -2.78
CA ARG A 272 5.63 -22.77 -2.33
C ARG A 272 6.06 -23.54 -1.08
N GLU A 273 7.34 -23.88 -0.97
CA GLU A 273 7.91 -24.59 0.17
C GLU A 273 7.85 -23.81 1.49
N HIS A 274 7.71 -22.49 1.44
CA HIS A 274 7.63 -21.62 2.62
C HIS A 274 6.22 -21.09 2.88
N ALA A 275 5.29 -21.24 1.92
CA ALA A 275 4.00 -20.56 1.93
C ALA A 275 3.15 -20.88 3.17
N ASP A 276 3.04 -22.16 3.55
CA ASP A 276 2.24 -22.56 4.71
C ASP A 276 2.79 -22.01 6.02
N ALA A 277 4.12 -22.04 6.19
CA ALA A 277 4.78 -21.53 7.39
C ALA A 277 4.69 -20.00 7.49
N VAL A 278 4.86 -19.29 6.36
CA VAL A 278 4.69 -17.83 6.28
C VAL A 278 3.24 -17.45 6.57
N LEU A 279 2.25 -18.14 5.96
CA LEU A 279 0.83 -17.91 6.23
C LEU A 279 0.47 -18.12 7.70
N ALA A 280 1.03 -19.15 8.33
CA ALA A 280 0.83 -19.41 9.76
C ALA A 280 1.42 -18.27 10.63
N ALA A 281 2.61 -17.78 10.29
CA ALA A 281 3.24 -16.65 10.97
C ALA A 281 2.43 -15.35 10.77
N MET A 282 1.92 -15.11 9.56
CA MET A 282 1.04 -13.97 9.30
C MET A 282 -0.19 -14.04 10.19
N ARG A 283 -0.89 -15.17 10.23
CA ARG A 283 -2.11 -15.37 11.02
C ARG A 283 -1.91 -15.25 12.53
N ALA A 284 -0.72 -15.49 13.00
CA ALA A 284 -0.35 -15.30 14.42
C ALA A 284 -0.13 -13.82 14.79
N HIS A 285 0.00 -12.94 13.80
CA HIS A 285 0.21 -11.49 14.00
C HIS A 285 -1.13 -10.74 13.86
N PRO A 286 -1.41 -9.72 14.69
CA PRO A 286 -2.68 -8.97 14.63
C PRO A 286 -3.03 -8.44 13.24
N GLN A 287 -2.07 -7.83 12.50
CA GLN A 287 -2.28 -7.30 11.15
C GLN A 287 -2.39 -8.40 10.07
N GLY A 288 -2.14 -9.65 10.42
CA GLY A 288 -2.21 -10.80 9.53
C GLY A 288 -3.28 -11.84 9.94
N ALA A 289 -4.08 -11.58 10.97
CA ALA A 289 -5.06 -12.55 11.49
C ALA A 289 -6.05 -13.07 10.43
N GLY A 290 -6.38 -12.23 9.43
CA GLY A 290 -7.22 -12.59 8.29
C GLY A 290 -6.45 -13.02 7.03
N ALA A 291 -5.17 -13.37 7.15
CA ALA A 291 -4.35 -13.70 5.98
C ALA A 291 -4.86 -14.95 5.24
N ALA A 292 -4.79 -14.88 3.92
CA ALA A 292 -5.29 -15.92 3.03
C ALA A 292 -4.36 -16.14 1.82
N VAL A 293 -4.39 -17.36 1.29
CA VAL A 293 -3.87 -17.63 -0.06
C VAL A 293 -4.91 -17.14 -1.05
N ILE A 294 -4.52 -16.26 -1.95
CA ILE A 294 -5.43 -15.67 -2.94
C ILE A 294 -5.12 -16.05 -4.37
N GLY A 295 -3.99 -16.73 -4.62
CA GLY A 295 -3.61 -17.11 -5.97
C GLY A 295 -2.22 -17.71 -6.06
N GLU A 296 -1.72 -17.78 -7.28
CA GLU A 296 -0.40 -18.31 -7.61
C GLU A 296 0.21 -17.61 -8.83
N CYS A 297 1.52 -17.58 -8.86
CA CYS A 297 2.30 -17.14 -10.02
C CYS A 297 2.43 -18.29 -11.01
N VAL A 298 2.22 -18.02 -12.29
CA VAL A 298 2.23 -19.02 -13.36
C VAL A 298 3.13 -18.59 -14.54
N ALA A 299 3.53 -19.54 -15.36
CA ALA A 299 4.26 -19.24 -16.60
C ALA A 299 3.34 -18.76 -17.74
N GLU A 300 2.06 -19.16 -17.67
CA GLU A 300 1.02 -18.74 -18.61
C GLU A 300 0.67 -17.27 -18.35
N HIS A 301 0.16 -16.58 -19.37
CA HIS A 301 -0.29 -15.17 -19.27
C HIS A 301 0.80 -14.20 -18.82
N PRO A 302 2.02 -14.21 -19.37
CA PRO A 302 3.13 -13.37 -18.92
C PRO A 302 2.74 -11.89 -18.90
N GLY A 303 3.00 -11.22 -17.77
CA GLY A 303 2.66 -9.81 -17.55
C GLY A 303 1.17 -9.53 -17.33
N THR A 304 0.34 -10.56 -17.11
CA THR A 304 -1.12 -10.41 -17.02
C THR A 304 -1.66 -11.05 -15.74
N VAL A 305 -2.67 -10.44 -15.15
CA VAL A 305 -3.42 -10.99 -14.03
C VAL A 305 -4.76 -11.51 -14.52
N VAL A 306 -5.07 -12.76 -14.20
CA VAL A 306 -6.36 -13.39 -14.49
C VAL A 306 -7.03 -13.85 -13.19
N ALA A 307 -8.32 -13.66 -13.06
CA ALA A 307 -9.09 -14.14 -11.92
C ALA A 307 -9.97 -15.32 -12.33
N ARG A 308 -9.92 -16.42 -11.56
CA ARG A 308 -10.89 -17.50 -11.64
C ARG A 308 -12.09 -17.12 -10.80
N THR A 309 -13.25 -17.06 -11.44
CA THR A 309 -14.54 -16.73 -10.79
C THR A 309 -15.18 -17.96 -10.18
N GLY A 310 -16.03 -17.79 -9.17
CA GLY A 310 -16.77 -18.87 -8.53
C GLY A 310 -17.71 -19.67 -9.45
N LEU A 311 -18.05 -19.11 -10.61
CA LEU A 311 -18.83 -19.80 -11.65
C LEU A 311 -17.96 -20.64 -12.60
N GLY A 312 -16.66 -20.76 -12.33
CA GLY A 312 -15.73 -21.55 -13.16
C GLY A 312 -15.20 -20.82 -14.41
N GLY A 313 -15.59 -19.55 -14.59
CA GLY A 313 -15.04 -18.70 -15.66
C GLY A 313 -13.70 -18.10 -15.28
N THR A 314 -13.05 -17.45 -16.27
CA THR A 314 -11.83 -16.65 -16.07
C THR A 314 -12.07 -15.27 -16.64
N ARG A 315 -11.66 -14.23 -15.90
CA ARG A 315 -11.64 -12.84 -16.36
C ARG A 315 -10.25 -12.25 -16.24
N VAL A 316 -9.93 -11.31 -17.09
CA VAL A 316 -8.71 -10.50 -16.93
C VAL A 316 -8.97 -9.47 -15.83
N VAL A 317 -7.99 -9.26 -14.97
CA VAL A 317 -7.96 -8.17 -13.99
C VAL A 317 -7.03 -7.10 -14.55
N ASP A 318 -7.60 -6.09 -15.18
CA ASP A 318 -6.84 -5.04 -15.87
C ASP A 318 -6.21 -4.04 -14.89
N LEU A 319 -5.10 -3.43 -15.31
CA LEU A 319 -4.58 -2.25 -14.63
C LEU A 319 -5.56 -1.08 -14.83
N PRO A 320 -6.05 -0.43 -13.77
CA PRO A 320 -7.00 0.67 -13.92
C PRO A 320 -6.36 1.81 -14.74
N ALA A 321 -7.14 2.41 -15.65
CA ALA A 321 -6.68 3.52 -16.47
C ALA A 321 -6.38 4.78 -15.65
N GLY A 322 -7.08 4.94 -14.51
CA GLY A 322 -6.92 6.07 -13.60
C GLY A 322 -7.60 5.80 -12.26
N GLU A 323 -7.62 6.80 -11.39
CA GLU A 323 -8.12 6.69 -10.04
C GLU A 323 -9.65 6.53 -10.01
N GLN A 324 -10.13 5.44 -9.40
CA GLN A 324 -11.56 5.22 -9.16
C GLN A 324 -12.06 5.99 -7.93
N LEU A 325 -11.20 6.18 -6.94
CA LEU A 325 -11.49 6.88 -5.69
C LEU A 325 -10.44 7.98 -5.44
N PRO A 326 -10.63 9.21 -5.96
CA PRO A 326 -9.66 10.29 -5.82
C PRO A 326 -9.51 10.76 -4.37
N ARG A 327 -8.31 11.23 -4.00
CA ARG A 327 -7.99 11.80 -2.69
C ARG A 327 -8.30 10.86 -1.53
N ILE A 328 -7.89 9.61 -1.66
CA ILE A 328 -8.13 8.58 -0.67
C ILE A 328 -6.97 8.47 0.32
N CYS A 329 -5.78 8.84 -0.13
CA CYS A 329 -4.55 8.84 0.66
C CYS A 329 -3.63 10.00 0.29
#